data_532806984f55d68b8f102ad1004e1bc4
#
_entry.id   532806984f55d68b8f102ad1004e1bc4
#
_cell.length_a   1.000
_cell.length_b   1.000
_cell.length_c   1.000
_cell.angle_alpha   90.00
_cell.angle_beta   90.00
_cell.angle_gamma   90.00
#
_symmetry.space_group_name_H-M   'P 1'
#
loop_
_entity.id
_entity.type
_entity.pdbx_description
1 polymer ?
#
loop_
_entity_poly.entity_id
_entity_poly.type
_entity_poly.pdbx_seq_one_letter_code
_entity_poly.pdbx_strand_id
1 'polypeptide(L)'
;MDLNESFDQLQAAADADPERVAEARRRRDLFNAAFSPLDEVAEVIPSGSLARSTQREPINDVDVVIVFRAEDQPDWGQPGESAGVALDHLQGKVKELLGTNGGTVAEEIWLAKPRNHSVKCWLDDPERKDAFTVDAMPALRQPGGELLVPEKQSQDWIRTHPEYLIEQVRGRQQEWDRFRPLVRILKFWNACKCKEMKSLTVEVLALENLPAETNRPRALQRFFQAAVVAIDQPIDDPAGYCGEIQPDLNRDVTREYLDDAASNAWKAVNAQDAGETDRAACLWRRVFGEDFPAPEGGCEGDDDEGEGGLFNITTGVGGAAGIGIDRPRPVTDAPQG
;
A
#
# COMPACT_ATOMS: atom_id res chain seq x y z
N MET A 1 -15.21 24.84 15.45
CA MET A 1 -14.50 23.54 15.26
C MET A 1 -12.99 23.81 15.14
N ASP A 2 -12.13 22.97 15.71
CA ASP A 2 -10.67 23.07 15.48
C ASP A 2 -10.29 22.11 14.32
N LEU A 3 -9.77 22.68 13.24
CA LEU A 3 -9.32 21.89 12.09
C LEU A 3 -8.17 20.92 12.43
N ASN A 4 -7.31 21.26 13.40
CA ASN A 4 -6.26 20.33 13.83
C ASN A 4 -6.84 19.09 14.48
N GLU A 5 -7.86 19.25 15.33
CA GLU A 5 -8.58 18.11 15.94
C GLU A 5 -9.28 17.27 14.88
N SER A 6 -9.84 17.90 13.84
CA SER A 6 -10.46 17.18 12.72
C SER A 6 -9.44 16.33 11.94
N PHE A 7 -8.25 16.88 11.69
CA PHE A 7 -7.17 16.15 11.07
C PHE A 7 -6.57 15.07 12.00
N ASP A 8 -6.60 15.26 13.31
CA ASP A 8 -6.19 14.21 14.26
C ASP A 8 -7.20 13.04 14.27
N GLN A 9 -8.49 13.32 14.15
CA GLN A 9 -9.52 12.29 14.00
C GLN A 9 -9.39 11.54 12.67
N LEU A 10 -9.17 12.24 11.55
CA LEU A 10 -8.88 11.62 10.26
C LEU A 10 -7.62 10.74 10.32
N GLN A 11 -6.57 11.21 10.99
CA GLN A 11 -5.35 10.44 11.18
C GLN A 11 -5.62 9.16 11.98
N ALA A 12 -6.41 9.24 13.04
CA ALA A 12 -6.80 8.08 13.83
C ALA A 12 -7.61 7.06 13.01
N ALA A 13 -8.44 7.53 12.07
CA ALA A 13 -9.17 6.66 11.14
C ALA A 13 -8.25 6.02 10.07
N ALA A 14 -7.19 6.72 9.67
CA ALA A 14 -6.22 6.23 8.69
C ALA A 14 -5.13 5.34 9.31
N ASP A 15 -4.84 5.50 10.59
CA ASP A 15 -3.82 4.74 11.31
C ASP A 15 -4.31 3.32 11.63
N ALA A 16 -3.40 2.38 11.55
CA ALA A 16 -3.68 1.02 11.94
C ALA A 16 -3.68 0.86 13.47
N ASP A 17 -4.56 -0.02 13.97
CA ASP A 17 -4.62 -0.39 15.37
C ASP A 17 -3.25 -0.92 15.87
N PRO A 18 -2.69 -0.39 16.97
CA PRO A 18 -1.39 -0.81 17.47
C PRO A 18 -1.29 -2.30 17.82
N GLU A 19 -2.38 -2.91 18.32
CA GLU A 19 -2.40 -4.35 18.64
C GLU A 19 -2.35 -5.18 17.35
N ARG A 20 -3.06 -4.77 16.30
CA ARG A 20 -2.99 -5.40 14.98
C ARG A 20 -1.62 -5.23 14.34
N VAL A 21 -0.99 -4.08 14.48
CA VAL A 21 0.41 -3.86 14.04
C VAL A 21 1.36 -4.79 14.77
N ALA A 22 1.21 -4.95 16.09
CA ALA A 22 2.04 -5.86 16.89
C ALA A 22 1.85 -7.31 16.46
N GLU A 23 0.60 -7.73 16.22
CA GLU A 23 0.29 -9.08 15.74
C GLU A 23 0.84 -9.33 14.33
N ALA A 24 0.71 -8.37 13.42
CA ALA A 24 1.28 -8.47 12.08
C ALA A 24 2.81 -8.62 12.13
N ARG A 25 3.50 -7.88 13.01
CA ARG A 25 4.93 -8.03 13.25
C ARG A 25 5.28 -9.41 13.81
N ARG A 26 4.52 -9.88 14.81
CA ARG A 26 4.73 -11.22 15.37
C ARG A 26 4.62 -12.30 14.29
N ARG A 27 3.60 -12.23 13.45
CA ARG A 27 3.39 -13.20 12.36
C ARG A 27 4.49 -13.15 11.30
N ARG A 28 4.97 -11.97 10.95
CA ARG A 28 6.15 -11.81 10.09
C ARG A 28 7.40 -12.42 10.75
N ASP A 29 7.59 -12.19 12.03
CA ASP A 29 8.79 -12.62 12.76
C ASP A 29 8.85 -14.15 12.92
N LEU A 30 7.72 -14.88 12.77
CA LEU A 30 7.71 -16.34 12.63
C LEU A 30 8.54 -16.81 11.42
N PHE A 31 8.42 -16.11 10.30
CA PHE A 31 9.21 -16.43 9.10
C PHE A 31 10.69 -16.17 9.34
N ASN A 32 11.04 -15.06 9.98
CA ASN A 32 12.42 -14.78 10.35
C ASN A 32 12.99 -15.89 11.27
N ALA A 33 12.26 -16.29 12.30
CA ALA A 33 12.69 -17.34 13.21
C ALA A 33 12.82 -18.73 12.52
N ALA A 34 11.96 -19.01 11.56
CA ALA A 34 11.97 -20.27 10.83
C ALA A 34 13.10 -20.37 9.80
N PHE A 35 13.37 -19.29 9.08
CA PHE A 35 14.27 -19.31 7.92
C PHE A 35 15.69 -18.87 8.23
N SER A 36 15.91 -17.92 9.14
CA SER A 36 17.27 -17.43 9.46
C SER A 36 18.26 -18.52 9.96
N PRO A 37 17.83 -19.62 10.60
CA PRO A 37 18.75 -20.69 11.01
C PRO A 37 19.18 -21.61 9.89
N LEU A 38 18.58 -21.55 8.70
CA LEU A 38 18.90 -22.45 7.59
C LEU A 38 20.22 -22.07 6.92
N ASP A 39 21.07 -23.05 6.69
CA ASP A 39 22.38 -22.84 6.05
C ASP A 39 22.24 -22.24 4.64
N GLU A 40 21.20 -22.64 3.89
CA GLU A 40 20.92 -22.13 2.54
C GLU A 40 20.37 -20.68 2.51
N VAL A 41 19.99 -20.10 3.66
CA VAL A 41 19.46 -18.75 3.77
C VAL A 41 20.56 -17.79 4.20
N ALA A 42 20.74 -16.73 3.44
CA ALA A 42 21.68 -15.66 3.77
C ALA A 42 21.08 -14.65 4.74
N GLU A 43 19.83 -14.25 4.50
CA GLU A 43 19.11 -13.27 5.30
C GLU A 43 17.59 -13.34 5.09
N VAL A 44 16.82 -12.78 6.02
CA VAL A 44 15.37 -12.59 5.91
C VAL A 44 15.09 -11.09 6.07
N ILE A 45 14.50 -10.49 5.04
CA ILE A 45 14.30 -9.04 4.96
C ILE A 45 12.81 -8.72 5.13
N PRO A 46 12.41 -7.94 6.14
CA PRO A 46 11.07 -7.36 6.19
C PRO A 46 10.82 -6.46 4.97
N SER A 47 9.68 -6.61 4.34
CA SER A 47 9.29 -5.79 3.18
C SER A 47 7.89 -5.21 3.34
N GLY A 48 7.38 -4.57 2.29
CA GLY A 48 6.03 -4.03 2.24
C GLY A 48 5.78 -2.82 3.14
N SER A 49 4.53 -2.46 3.25
CA SER A 49 4.09 -1.26 3.98
C SER A 49 4.36 -1.34 5.49
N LEU A 50 4.34 -2.55 6.07
CA LEU A 50 4.65 -2.76 7.48
C LEU A 50 6.12 -2.42 7.80
N ALA A 51 7.06 -2.79 6.92
CA ALA A 51 8.48 -2.47 7.09
C ALA A 51 8.73 -0.96 6.96
N ARG A 52 7.98 -0.27 6.12
CA ARG A 52 8.06 1.18 5.92
C ARG A 52 7.27 1.99 6.94
N SER A 53 6.43 1.32 7.78
CA SER A 53 5.50 1.96 8.73
C SER A 53 4.50 2.89 8.05
N THR A 54 4.04 2.51 6.87
CA THR A 54 3.03 3.20 6.06
C THR A 54 1.76 2.37 5.86
N GLN A 55 1.61 1.28 6.62
CA GLN A 55 0.42 0.42 6.64
C GLN A 55 -0.79 1.17 7.20
N ARG A 56 -1.97 0.81 6.72
CA ARG A 56 -3.27 1.26 7.23
C ARG A 56 -4.17 0.06 7.52
N GLU A 57 -5.29 0.29 8.19
CA GLU A 57 -6.34 -0.71 8.35
C GLU A 57 -7.06 -1.03 7.01
N PRO A 58 -7.48 -2.28 6.81
CA PRO A 58 -7.14 -3.46 7.62
C PRO A 58 -5.73 -3.98 7.30
N ILE A 59 -5.00 -4.48 8.32
CA ILE A 59 -3.73 -5.19 8.10
C ILE A 59 -4.04 -6.68 7.97
N ASN A 60 -4.12 -7.16 6.74
CA ASN A 60 -4.41 -8.57 6.44
C ASN A 60 -3.26 -9.28 5.74
N ASP A 61 -2.21 -8.55 5.39
CA ASP A 61 -1.03 -9.06 4.69
C ASP A 61 0.27 -8.40 5.18
N VAL A 62 1.32 -9.15 5.14
CA VAL A 62 2.70 -8.66 5.34
C VAL A 62 3.64 -9.35 4.36
N ASP A 63 4.71 -8.66 4.02
CA ASP A 63 5.69 -9.12 3.06
C ASP A 63 7.01 -9.47 3.74
N VAL A 64 7.63 -10.57 3.32
CA VAL A 64 8.97 -10.95 3.73
C VAL A 64 9.77 -11.45 2.54
N VAL A 65 11.02 -11.07 2.43
CA VAL A 65 11.93 -11.59 1.44
C VAL A 65 12.89 -12.56 2.09
N ILE A 66 13.00 -13.75 1.54
CA ILE A 66 13.92 -14.80 2.00
C ILE A 66 15.04 -14.89 0.98
N VAL A 67 16.20 -14.38 1.34
CA VAL A 67 17.36 -14.33 0.46
C VAL A 67 18.15 -15.61 0.64
N PHE A 68 18.19 -16.42 -0.41
CA PHE A 68 18.95 -17.66 -0.47
C PHE A 68 20.39 -17.41 -0.92
N ARG A 69 21.31 -18.29 -0.52
CA ARG A 69 22.70 -18.26 -0.97
C ARG A 69 22.77 -18.76 -2.41
N ALA A 70 23.41 -18.00 -3.28
CA ALA A 70 23.51 -18.36 -4.69
C ALA A 70 24.30 -19.66 -4.91
N GLU A 71 25.30 -19.95 -4.05
CA GLU A 71 26.09 -21.17 -4.08
C GLU A 71 25.28 -22.44 -3.80
N ASP A 72 24.19 -22.34 -3.03
CA ASP A 72 23.31 -23.47 -2.71
C ASP A 72 22.18 -23.60 -3.76
N GLN A 73 22.00 -22.61 -4.62
CA GLN A 73 20.95 -22.54 -5.64
C GLN A 73 21.53 -22.20 -7.02
N PRO A 74 22.44 -23.02 -7.58
CA PRO A 74 23.23 -22.65 -8.75
C PRO A 74 22.41 -22.46 -10.03
N ASP A 75 21.21 -23.05 -10.09
CA ASP A 75 20.31 -22.97 -11.25
C ASP A 75 19.34 -21.78 -11.17
N TRP A 76 19.27 -21.09 -10.02
CA TRP A 76 18.39 -19.95 -9.86
C TRP A 76 18.95 -18.70 -10.55
N GLY A 77 18.06 -17.77 -10.88
CA GLY A 77 18.44 -16.53 -11.54
C GLY A 77 18.61 -16.66 -13.07
N GLN A 78 18.35 -17.86 -13.61
CA GLN A 78 18.39 -18.11 -15.05
C GLN A 78 16.98 -18.10 -15.66
N PRO A 79 16.79 -17.58 -16.88
CA PRO A 79 15.51 -17.68 -17.58
C PRO A 79 15.03 -19.12 -17.70
N GLY A 80 13.72 -19.31 -17.73
CA GLY A 80 13.09 -20.63 -17.86
C GLY A 80 12.46 -21.11 -16.55
N GLU A 81 12.43 -22.40 -16.32
CA GLU A 81 11.68 -23.03 -15.22
C GLU A 81 12.21 -22.68 -13.82
N SER A 82 13.41 -22.12 -13.71
CA SER A 82 14.07 -21.84 -12.42
C SER A 82 13.27 -20.93 -11.50
N ALA A 83 12.49 -19.98 -12.05
CA ALA A 83 11.60 -19.12 -11.28
C ALA A 83 10.48 -19.93 -10.58
N GLY A 84 9.87 -20.89 -11.31
CA GLY A 84 8.88 -21.80 -10.75
C GLY A 84 9.50 -22.72 -9.69
N VAL A 85 10.68 -23.25 -9.95
CA VAL A 85 11.41 -24.13 -9.01
C VAL A 85 11.72 -23.41 -7.70
N ALA A 86 12.13 -22.14 -7.75
CA ALA A 86 12.39 -21.35 -6.54
C ALA A 86 11.15 -21.14 -5.67
N LEU A 87 10.01 -20.87 -6.31
CA LEU A 87 8.74 -20.72 -5.59
C LEU A 87 8.26 -22.05 -4.99
N ASP A 88 8.42 -23.15 -5.70
CA ASP A 88 8.04 -24.49 -5.20
C ASP A 88 8.98 -24.93 -4.07
N HIS A 89 10.27 -24.62 -4.15
CA HIS A 89 11.24 -24.85 -3.07
C HIS A 89 10.84 -24.08 -1.81
N LEU A 90 10.58 -22.78 -1.92
CA LEU A 90 10.14 -21.96 -0.78
C LEU A 90 8.81 -22.49 -0.21
N GLN A 91 7.84 -22.88 -1.07
CA GLN A 91 6.59 -23.47 -0.59
C GLN A 91 6.85 -24.74 0.23
N GLY A 92 7.75 -25.60 -0.23
CA GLY A 92 8.15 -26.81 0.49
C GLY A 92 8.71 -26.48 1.87
N LYS A 93 9.64 -25.54 1.94
CA LYS A 93 10.23 -25.07 3.21
C LYS A 93 9.21 -24.44 4.15
N VAL A 94 8.32 -23.60 3.64
CA VAL A 94 7.23 -23.03 4.46
C VAL A 94 6.39 -24.15 5.08
N LYS A 95 6.00 -25.16 4.31
CA LYS A 95 5.22 -26.30 4.83
C LYS A 95 6.00 -27.14 5.84
N GLU A 96 7.28 -27.36 5.59
CA GLU A 96 8.16 -28.11 6.48
C GLU A 96 8.33 -27.41 7.84
N LEU A 97 8.57 -26.09 7.82
CA LEU A 97 8.94 -25.33 9.02
C LEU A 97 7.73 -24.81 9.78
N LEU A 98 6.68 -24.38 9.08
CA LEU A 98 5.54 -23.63 9.63
C LEU A 98 4.17 -24.28 9.33
N GLY A 99 4.15 -25.44 8.67
CA GLY A 99 2.91 -26.09 8.24
C GLY A 99 2.09 -26.71 9.37
N THR A 100 0.80 -26.96 9.09
CA THR A 100 -0.19 -27.49 10.06
C THR A 100 -0.06 -29.00 10.32
N ASN A 101 0.80 -29.72 9.60
CA ASN A 101 1.01 -31.17 9.74
C ASN A 101 2.42 -31.48 10.28
N GLY A 102 2.77 -30.89 11.42
CA GLY A 102 4.03 -31.13 12.08
C GLY A 102 5.18 -30.27 11.57
N GLY A 103 4.94 -28.96 11.44
CA GLY A 103 6.02 -28.00 11.20
C GLY A 103 7.07 -28.06 12.31
N THR A 104 8.35 -27.98 11.94
CA THR A 104 9.47 -28.16 12.89
C THR A 104 9.70 -26.97 13.81
N VAL A 105 9.23 -25.78 13.42
CA VAL A 105 9.37 -24.54 14.19
C VAL A 105 8.04 -24.14 14.82
N ALA A 106 6.96 -24.15 14.04
CA ALA A 106 5.62 -23.81 14.48
C ALA A 106 4.56 -24.44 13.56
N GLU A 107 3.33 -24.52 14.04
CA GLU A 107 2.17 -24.97 13.25
C GLU A 107 1.25 -23.79 13.00
N GLU A 108 1.70 -22.83 12.16
CA GLU A 108 1.02 -21.55 11.97
C GLU A 108 0.43 -21.38 10.56
N ILE A 109 0.82 -22.20 9.58
CA ILE A 109 0.39 -22.07 8.18
C ILE A 109 -0.72 -23.04 7.84
N TRP A 110 -1.91 -22.50 7.53
CA TRP A 110 -3.04 -23.28 7.02
C TRP A 110 -2.85 -23.68 5.56
N LEU A 111 -2.31 -22.77 4.75
CA LEU A 111 -2.17 -22.96 3.32
C LEU A 111 -1.00 -22.12 2.80
N ALA A 112 -0.21 -22.69 1.91
CA ALA A 112 0.83 -21.99 1.17
C ALA A 112 0.66 -22.26 -0.33
N LYS A 113 0.57 -21.19 -1.13
CA LYS A 113 0.40 -21.28 -2.60
C LYS A 113 1.38 -20.37 -3.32
N PRO A 114 2.17 -20.89 -4.28
CA PRO A 114 2.97 -20.06 -5.17
C PRO A 114 2.10 -19.07 -5.97
N ARG A 115 2.56 -17.83 -6.05
CA ARG A 115 2.03 -16.77 -6.88
C ARG A 115 3.05 -16.42 -7.97
N ASN A 116 2.99 -15.20 -8.51
CA ASN A 116 3.94 -14.80 -9.56
C ASN A 116 5.36 -14.59 -9.01
N HIS A 117 5.48 -13.89 -7.88
CA HIS A 117 6.77 -13.53 -7.27
C HIS A 117 6.97 -14.09 -5.86
N SER A 118 5.91 -14.53 -5.22
CA SER A 118 5.89 -14.93 -3.81
C SER A 118 5.18 -16.27 -3.59
N VAL A 119 5.34 -16.81 -2.40
CA VAL A 119 4.47 -17.87 -1.85
C VAL A 119 3.53 -17.18 -0.87
N LYS A 120 2.25 -17.13 -1.22
CA LYS A 120 1.22 -16.61 -0.33
C LYS A 120 0.89 -17.67 0.73
N CYS A 121 1.06 -17.28 1.99
CA CYS A 121 0.90 -18.14 3.15
C CYS A 121 -0.27 -17.64 3.99
N TRP A 122 -1.30 -18.46 4.17
CA TRP A 122 -2.44 -18.17 5.03
C TRP A 122 -2.15 -18.66 6.44
N LEU A 123 -2.20 -17.75 7.41
CA LEU A 123 -2.05 -18.06 8.83
C LEU A 123 -3.41 -18.28 9.51
N ASP A 124 -4.47 -17.78 8.89
CA ASP A 124 -5.85 -18.02 9.29
C ASP A 124 -6.56 -18.87 8.22
N ASP A 125 -7.78 -19.32 8.55
CA ASP A 125 -8.59 -20.07 7.59
C ASP A 125 -8.79 -19.26 6.28
N PRO A 126 -8.37 -19.79 5.13
CA PRO A 126 -8.45 -19.09 3.85
C PRO A 126 -9.87 -18.70 3.40
N GLU A 127 -10.91 -19.33 4.00
CA GLU A 127 -12.30 -19.01 3.70
C GLU A 127 -12.78 -17.72 4.41
N ARG A 128 -12.04 -17.24 5.40
CA ARG A 128 -12.34 -15.98 6.08
C ARG A 128 -11.97 -14.81 5.18
N LYS A 129 -12.84 -13.80 5.11
CA LYS A 129 -12.59 -12.57 4.33
C LYS A 129 -11.43 -11.74 4.85
N ASP A 130 -11.15 -11.84 6.14
CA ASP A 130 -10.09 -11.13 6.86
C ASP A 130 -8.90 -12.04 7.21
N ALA A 131 -8.78 -13.18 6.51
CA ALA A 131 -7.68 -14.11 6.72
C ALA A 131 -6.34 -13.41 6.56
N PHE A 132 -5.51 -13.51 7.59
CA PHE A 132 -4.18 -12.92 7.56
C PHE A 132 -3.23 -13.76 6.70
N THR A 133 -2.48 -13.07 5.86
CA THR A 133 -1.52 -13.70 4.95
C THR A 133 -0.11 -13.14 5.13
N VAL A 134 0.88 -13.97 4.80
CA VAL A 134 2.26 -13.53 4.60
C VAL A 134 2.66 -13.88 3.17
N ASP A 135 3.10 -12.87 2.42
CA ASP A 135 3.69 -13.06 1.10
C ASP A 135 5.20 -13.22 1.27
N ALA A 136 5.66 -14.49 1.19
CA ALA A 136 7.08 -14.83 1.30
C ALA A 136 7.70 -14.91 -0.11
N MET A 137 8.73 -14.11 -0.37
CA MET A 137 9.37 -13.99 -1.68
C MET A 137 10.78 -14.58 -1.63
N PRO A 138 11.10 -15.60 -2.43
CA PRO A 138 12.47 -16.09 -2.54
C PRO A 138 13.30 -15.10 -3.38
N ALA A 139 14.54 -14.88 -3.00
CA ALA A 139 15.43 -13.96 -3.69
C ALA A 139 16.88 -14.41 -3.66
N LEU A 140 17.66 -13.86 -4.60
CA LEU A 140 19.12 -13.94 -4.62
C LEU A 140 19.70 -12.51 -4.52
N ARG A 141 20.68 -12.30 -3.61
CA ARG A 141 21.39 -11.02 -3.50
C ARG A 141 22.33 -10.85 -4.68
N GLN A 142 22.29 -9.70 -5.34
CA GLN A 142 23.20 -9.33 -6.41
C GLN A 142 24.38 -8.51 -5.87
N PRO A 143 25.51 -8.46 -6.60
CA PRO A 143 26.69 -7.70 -6.16
C PRO A 143 26.45 -6.19 -5.94
N GLY A 144 25.46 -5.60 -6.60
CA GLY A 144 25.08 -4.20 -6.44
C GLY A 144 24.18 -3.92 -5.23
N GLY A 145 23.75 -4.96 -4.51
CA GLY A 145 22.86 -4.85 -3.36
C GLY A 145 21.39 -5.08 -3.68
N GLU A 146 20.99 -5.02 -4.95
CA GLU A 146 19.66 -5.36 -5.40
C GLU A 146 19.37 -6.86 -5.27
N LEU A 147 18.11 -7.22 -5.33
CA LEU A 147 17.63 -8.60 -5.30
C LEU A 147 17.18 -9.05 -6.68
N LEU A 148 17.40 -10.31 -6.98
CA LEU A 148 16.84 -11.01 -8.11
C LEU A 148 15.70 -11.88 -7.58
N VAL A 149 14.48 -11.66 -8.04
CA VAL A 149 13.26 -12.35 -7.59
C VAL A 149 12.59 -13.07 -8.75
N PRO A 150 11.94 -14.21 -8.52
CA PRO A 150 11.32 -14.99 -9.60
C PRO A 150 10.08 -14.27 -10.15
N GLU A 151 9.85 -14.42 -11.45
CA GLU A 151 8.60 -14.07 -12.11
C GLU A 151 8.05 -15.28 -12.86
N LYS A 152 7.13 -15.99 -12.21
CA LYS A 152 6.62 -17.28 -12.69
C LYS A 152 5.90 -17.19 -14.04
N GLN A 153 5.17 -16.10 -14.27
CA GLN A 153 4.37 -15.94 -15.50
C GLN A 153 5.24 -15.77 -16.75
N SER A 154 6.32 -15.01 -16.66
CA SER A 154 7.29 -14.84 -17.74
C SER A 154 8.36 -15.94 -17.80
N GLN A 155 8.41 -16.79 -16.77
CA GLN A 155 9.50 -17.75 -16.57
C GLN A 155 10.88 -17.07 -16.54
N ASP A 156 10.98 -15.93 -15.88
CA ASP A 156 12.20 -15.14 -15.79
C ASP A 156 12.43 -14.65 -14.35
N TRP A 157 13.44 -13.86 -14.17
CA TRP A 157 13.81 -13.22 -12.92
C TRP A 157 13.89 -11.72 -13.13
N ILE A 158 13.36 -10.98 -12.19
CA ILE A 158 13.38 -9.52 -12.22
C ILE A 158 14.22 -8.97 -11.06
N ARG A 159 14.80 -7.80 -11.28
CA ARG A 159 15.53 -7.09 -10.23
C ARG A 159 14.60 -6.21 -9.45
N THR A 160 14.81 -6.14 -8.14
CA THR A 160 14.09 -5.24 -7.22
C THR A 160 15.01 -4.82 -6.08
N HIS A 161 14.67 -3.72 -5.40
CA HIS A 161 15.44 -3.23 -4.28
C HIS A 161 14.51 -2.69 -3.16
N PRO A 162 13.79 -3.57 -2.44
CA PRO A 162 12.82 -3.15 -1.42
C PRO A 162 13.46 -2.33 -0.29
N GLU A 163 14.71 -2.61 0.07
CA GLU A 163 15.45 -1.88 1.10
C GLU A 163 15.69 -0.41 0.70
N TYR A 164 15.88 -0.13 -0.61
CA TYR A 164 16.01 1.24 -1.11
C TYR A 164 14.77 2.07 -0.77
N LEU A 165 13.58 1.55 -1.05
CA LEU A 165 12.33 2.25 -0.73
C LEU A 165 12.14 2.42 0.80
N ILE A 166 12.53 1.42 1.59
CA ILE A 166 12.49 1.52 3.07
C ILE A 166 13.40 2.68 3.54
N GLU A 167 14.57 2.82 2.97
CA GLU A 167 15.52 3.90 3.30
C GLU A 167 15.02 5.26 2.87
N GLN A 168 14.44 5.39 1.65
CA GLN A 168 13.85 6.63 1.18
C GLN A 168 12.72 7.10 2.10
N VAL A 169 11.79 6.21 2.45
CA VAL A 169 10.70 6.53 3.38
C VAL A 169 11.23 6.86 4.78
N ARG A 170 12.30 6.19 5.24
CA ARG A 170 12.96 6.48 6.52
C ARG A 170 13.60 7.88 6.49
N GLY A 171 14.34 8.21 5.42
CA GLY A 171 14.96 9.52 5.23
C GLY A 171 13.93 10.64 5.27
N ARG A 172 12.86 10.52 4.48
CA ARG A 172 11.75 11.49 4.48
C ARG A 172 11.10 11.66 5.87
N GLN A 173 10.93 10.56 6.61
CA GLN A 173 10.39 10.61 7.97
C GLN A 173 11.35 11.27 8.97
N GLN A 174 12.67 11.12 8.79
CA GLN A 174 13.66 11.80 9.63
C GLN A 174 13.72 13.31 9.37
N GLU A 175 13.58 13.69 8.09
CA GLU A 175 13.51 15.11 7.70
C GLU A 175 12.21 15.77 8.18
N TRP A 176 11.12 15.01 8.21
CA TRP A 176 9.80 15.50 8.55
C TRP A 176 8.92 14.41 9.19
N ASP A 177 8.65 14.55 10.47
CA ASP A 177 7.97 13.56 11.30
C ASP A 177 6.52 13.26 10.87
N ARG A 178 5.93 14.12 10.03
CA ARG A 178 4.57 13.96 9.51
C ARG A 178 4.50 13.17 8.19
N PHE A 179 5.63 12.78 7.61
CA PHE A 179 5.62 12.12 6.30
C PHE A 179 4.81 10.83 6.31
N ARG A 180 5.17 9.85 7.15
CA ARG A 180 4.44 8.57 7.24
C ARG A 180 2.97 8.71 7.63
N PRO A 181 2.62 9.54 8.63
CA PRO A 181 1.23 9.87 8.93
C PRO A 181 0.44 10.33 7.70
N LEU A 182 0.96 11.26 6.92
CA LEU A 182 0.27 11.77 5.74
C LEU A 182 0.21 10.74 4.60
N VAL A 183 1.23 9.90 4.42
CA VAL A 183 1.15 8.76 3.48
C VAL A 183 -0.04 7.85 3.83
N ARG A 184 -0.29 7.57 5.12
CA ARG A 184 -1.44 6.76 5.54
C ARG A 184 -2.77 7.46 5.25
N ILE A 185 -2.87 8.77 5.47
CA ILE A 185 -4.04 9.57 5.08
C ILE A 185 -4.27 9.51 3.56
N LEU A 186 -3.24 9.62 2.74
CA LEU A 186 -3.35 9.54 1.28
C LEU A 186 -3.78 8.14 0.81
N LYS A 187 -3.24 7.08 1.41
CA LYS A 187 -3.70 5.71 1.17
C LYS A 187 -5.16 5.50 1.60
N PHE A 188 -5.56 6.12 2.71
CA PHE A 188 -6.94 6.12 3.18
C PHE A 188 -7.86 6.83 2.18
N TRP A 189 -7.49 8.04 1.73
CA TRP A 189 -8.21 8.76 0.68
C TRP A 189 -8.37 7.92 -0.59
N ASN A 190 -7.29 7.32 -1.08
CA ASN A 190 -7.36 6.46 -2.25
C ASN A 190 -8.34 5.29 -2.05
N ALA A 191 -8.33 4.64 -0.89
CA ALA A 191 -9.22 3.51 -0.62
C ALA A 191 -10.70 3.89 -0.52
N CYS A 192 -11.00 5.09 -0.02
CA CYS A 192 -12.38 5.56 0.17
C CYS A 192 -12.94 6.25 -1.07
N LYS A 193 -12.11 6.98 -1.80
CA LYS A 193 -12.52 7.86 -2.92
C LYS A 193 -12.10 7.33 -4.28
N CYS A 194 -10.82 7.37 -4.61
CA CYS A 194 -10.29 7.06 -5.95
C CYS A 194 -10.37 5.56 -6.28
N LYS A 195 -9.84 4.70 -5.40
CA LYS A 195 -9.80 3.23 -5.53
C LYS A 195 -9.03 2.68 -6.74
N GLU A 196 -8.39 3.52 -7.54
CA GLU A 196 -7.69 3.12 -8.76
C GLU A 196 -6.23 2.73 -8.50
N MET A 197 -5.56 3.45 -7.58
CA MET A 197 -4.14 3.25 -7.33
C MET A 197 -3.88 2.08 -6.36
N LYS A 198 -2.86 1.29 -6.66
CA LYS A 198 -2.27 0.36 -5.69
C LYS A 198 -1.67 1.14 -4.52
N SER A 199 -1.59 0.51 -3.35
CA SER A 199 -1.02 1.11 -2.14
C SER A 199 0.41 1.62 -2.34
N LEU A 200 1.23 0.87 -3.08
CA LEU A 200 2.60 1.25 -3.42
C LEU A 200 2.64 2.48 -4.35
N THR A 201 1.76 2.54 -5.34
CA THR A 201 1.65 3.68 -6.26
C THR A 201 1.37 4.98 -5.51
N VAL A 202 0.42 4.96 -4.54
CA VAL A 202 0.15 6.12 -3.66
C VAL A 202 1.39 6.50 -2.85
N GLU A 203 2.11 5.52 -2.34
CA GLU A 203 3.29 5.74 -1.50
C GLU A 203 4.44 6.36 -2.27
N VAL A 204 4.71 5.88 -3.49
CA VAL A 204 5.75 6.47 -4.36
C VAL A 204 5.35 7.86 -4.82
N LEU A 205 4.08 8.05 -5.22
CA LEU A 205 3.57 9.37 -5.57
C LEU A 205 3.73 10.37 -4.40
N ALA A 206 3.49 9.92 -3.16
CA ALA A 206 3.70 10.73 -1.96
C ALA A 206 5.19 10.97 -1.68
N LEU A 207 6.05 9.97 -1.89
CA LEU A 207 7.50 10.10 -1.69
C LEU A 207 8.08 11.21 -2.56
N GLU A 208 7.62 11.33 -3.78
CA GLU A 208 8.10 12.28 -4.78
C GLU A 208 7.44 13.66 -4.67
N ASN A 209 6.15 13.72 -4.30
CA ASN A 209 5.35 14.92 -4.44
C ASN A 209 4.82 15.53 -3.13
N LEU A 210 4.95 14.83 -1.98
CA LEU A 210 4.47 15.37 -0.70
C LEU A 210 5.54 16.30 -0.11
N PRO A 211 5.31 17.64 -0.05
CA PRO A 211 6.31 18.57 0.47
C PRO A 211 6.41 18.50 2.00
N ALA A 212 7.60 18.76 2.54
CA ALA A 212 7.80 18.97 3.96
C ALA A 212 7.24 20.35 4.37
N GLU A 213 6.07 20.35 4.98
CA GLU A 213 5.35 21.53 5.43
C GLU A 213 4.97 21.42 6.90
N THR A 214 5.03 22.51 7.64
CA THR A 214 4.61 22.53 9.05
C THR A 214 3.10 22.37 9.22
N ASN A 215 2.34 22.79 8.21
CA ASN A 215 0.87 22.78 8.18
C ASN A 215 0.38 21.60 7.33
N ARG A 216 -0.29 20.62 7.95
CA ARG A 216 -0.86 19.43 7.27
C ARG A 216 -1.81 19.77 6.12
N PRO A 217 -2.81 20.65 6.30
CA PRO A 217 -3.68 21.11 5.21
C PRO A 217 -2.91 21.59 3.98
N ARG A 218 -1.88 22.43 4.18
CA ARG A 218 -1.07 22.94 3.07
C ARG A 218 -0.23 21.86 2.41
N ALA A 219 0.33 20.92 3.18
CA ALA A 219 1.06 19.80 2.64
C ALA A 219 0.17 18.93 1.72
N LEU A 220 -1.05 18.61 2.18
CA LEU A 220 -2.02 17.83 1.41
C LEU A 220 -2.50 18.58 0.17
N GLN A 221 -2.81 19.86 0.29
CA GLN A 221 -3.22 20.70 -0.84
C GLN A 221 -2.13 20.72 -1.93
N ARG A 222 -0.86 20.93 -1.55
CA ARG A 222 0.26 20.94 -2.50
C ARG A 222 0.51 19.55 -3.09
N PHE A 223 0.36 18.51 -2.29
CA PHE A 223 0.44 17.14 -2.79
C PHE A 223 -0.58 16.87 -3.89
N PHE A 224 -1.87 17.15 -3.65
CA PHE A 224 -2.91 16.92 -4.65
C PHE A 224 -2.66 17.70 -5.93
N GLN A 225 -2.23 18.96 -5.83
CA GLN A 225 -1.87 19.78 -7.01
C GLN A 225 -0.70 19.17 -7.80
N ALA A 226 0.34 18.70 -7.12
CA ALA A 226 1.48 18.08 -7.78
C ALA A 226 1.11 16.71 -8.37
N ALA A 227 0.29 15.93 -7.65
CA ALA A 227 -0.13 14.60 -8.08
C ALA A 227 -0.99 14.63 -9.36
N VAL A 228 -1.83 15.67 -9.55
CA VAL A 228 -2.57 15.90 -10.81
C VAL A 228 -1.64 15.94 -12.02
N VAL A 229 -0.48 16.58 -11.86
CA VAL A 229 0.50 16.69 -12.95
C VAL A 229 1.31 15.40 -13.07
N ALA A 230 1.71 14.83 -11.94
CA ALA A 230 2.56 13.64 -11.91
C ALA A 230 1.87 12.40 -12.48
N ILE A 231 0.53 12.28 -12.32
CA ILE A 231 -0.22 11.10 -12.75
C ILE A 231 -0.24 10.90 -14.28
N ASP A 232 0.04 11.94 -15.06
CA ASP A 232 0.12 11.88 -16.51
C ASP A 232 1.38 11.11 -17.00
N GLN A 233 2.35 10.94 -16.13
CA GLN A 233 3.59 10.21 -16.41
C GLN A 233 3.57 8.82 -15.75
N PRO A 234 4.36 7.87 -16.28
CA PRO A 234 4.60 6.61 -15.58
C PRO A 234 5.10 6.85 -14.16
N ILE A 235 4.58 6.09 -13.20
CA ILE A 235 5.08 6.07 -11.83
C ILE A 235 6.02 4.89 -11.73
N ASP A 236 7.31 5.18 -11.86
CA ASP A 236 8.35 4.16 -11.90
C ASP A 236 8.81 3.72 -10.51
N ASP A 237 9.42 2.54 -10.44
CA ASP A 237 10.14 2.07 -9.28
C ASP A 237 11.24 3.08 -8.89
N PRO A 238 11.23 3.64 -7.68
CA PRO A 238 12.25 4.61 -7.25
C PRO A 238 13.69 4.07 -7.27
N ALA A 239 13.85 2.74 -7.18
CA ALA A 239 15.15 2.09 -7.30
C ALA A 239 15.58 1.89 -8.77
N GLY A 240 14.67 2.08 -9.72
CA GLY A 240 14.96 2.03 -11.16
C GLY A 240 15.11 0.62 -11.76
N TYR A 241 14.67 -0.43 -11.06
CA TYR A 241 14.84 -1.81 -11.54
C TYR A 241 13.59 -2.40 -12.20
N CYS A 242 12.40 -2.09 -11.68
CA CYS A 242 11.15 -2.74 -12.09
C CYS A 242 10.34 -1.96 -13.13
N GLY A 243 10.77 -0.76 -13.52
CA GLY A 243 10.00 0.12 -14.40
C GLY A 243 8.73 0.63 -13.73
N GLU A 244 7.65 0.77 -14.49
CA GLU A 244 6.38 1.30 -14.01
C GLU A 244 5.70 0.35 -12.98
N ILE A 245 5.36 0.88 -11.80
CA ILE A 245 4.79 0.10 -10.68
C ILE A 245 3.39 -0.41 -11.00
N GLN A 246 2.60 0.37 -11.72
CA GLN A 246 1.21 0.05 -12.06
C GLN A 246 0.89 0.41 -13.51
N PRO A 247 1.33 -0.40 -14.49
CA PRO A 247 1.10 -0.12 -15.91
C PRO A 247 -0.38 -0.15 -16.31
N ASP A 248 -1.22 -0.84 -15.53
CA ASP A 248 -2.66 -0.97 -15.72
C ASP A 248 -3.49 0.13 -15.02
N LEU A 249 -2.84 1.18 -14.49
CA LEU A 249 -3.53 2.29 -13.83
C LEU A 249 -4.43 3.04 -14.81
N ASN A 250 -5.70 3.21 -14.45
CA ASN A 250 -6.60 4.10 -15.17
C ASN A 250 -6.29 5.57 -14.80
N ARG A 251 -5.34 6.16 -15.58
CA ARG A 251 -4.83 7.51 -15.30
C ARG A 251 -5.90 8.58 -15.46
N ASP A 252 -6.79 8.44 -16.45
CA ASP A 252 -7.84 9.44 -16.69
C ASP A 252 -8.78 9.53 -15.51
N VAL A 253 -9.28 8.39 -15.03
CA VAL A 253 -10.15 8.33 -13.83
C VAL A 253 -9.41 8.79 -12.58
N THR A 254 -8.15 8.35 -12.41
CA THR A 254 -7.33 8.78 -11.25
C THR A 254 -7.14 10.29 -11.25
N ARG A 255 -6.89 10.88 -12.41
CA ARG A 255 -6.72 12.32 -12.59
C ARG A 255 -7.98 13.08 -12.19
N GLU A 256 -9.17 12.63 -12.60
CA GLU A 256 -10.43 13.26 -12.21
C GLU A 256 -10.60 13.34 -10.68
N TYR A 257 -10.29 12.24 -9.97
CA TYR A 257 -10.32 12.24 -8.49
C TYR A 257 -9.25 13.14 -7.87
N LEU A 258 -8.06 13.23 -8.46
CA LEU A 258 -7.00 14.11 -7.99
C LEU A 258 -7.33 15.58 -8.24
N ASP A 259 -7.91 15.92 -9.40
CA ASP A 259 -8.35 17.27 -9.73
C ASP A 259 -9.45 17.75 -8.76
N ASP A 260 -10.45 16.90 -8.47
CA ASP A 260 -11.49 17.21 -7.48
C ASP A 260 -10.88 17.44 -6.08
N ALA A 261 -9.99 16.54 -5.65
CA ALA A 261 -9.31 16.66 -4.37
C ALA A 261 -8.43 17.92 -4.31
N ALA A 262 -7.69 18.26 -5.38
CA ALA A 262 -6.85 19.45 -5.45
C ALA A 262 -7.67 20.75 -5.40
N SER A 263 -8.80 20.78 -6.12
CA SER A 263 -9.73 21.92 -6.13
C SER A 263 -10.32 22.16 -4.73
N ASN A 264 -10.89 21.11 -4.12
CA ASN A 264 -11.50 21.22 -2.79
C ASN A 264 -10.45 21.52 -1.71
N ALA A 265 -9.25 20.93 -1.75
CA ALA A 265 -8.17 21.23 -0.82
C ALA A 265 -7.68 22.67 -0.95
N TRP A 266 -7.58 23.21 -2.17
CA TRP A 266 -7.21 24.60 -2.38
C TRP A 266 -8.27 25.56 -1.80
N LYS A 267 -9.56 25.32 -2.06
CA LYS A 267 -10.66 26.10 -1.49
C LYS A 267 -10.65 26.01 0.04
N ALA A 268 -10.40 24.83 0.61
CA ALA A 268 -10.35 24.59 2.04
C ALA A 268 -9.22 25.38 2.74
N VAL A 269 -8.02 25.40 2.14
CA VAL A 269 -6.90 26.19 2.68
C VAL A 269 -7.19 27.68 2.62
N ASN A 270 -7.78 28.18 1.52
CA ASN A 270 -8.16 29.58 1.40
C ASN A 270 -9.24 30.00 2.41
N ALA A 271 -10.25 29.12 2.63
CA ALA A 271 -11.28 29.37 3.65
C ALA A 271 -10.67 29.40 5.07
N GLN A 272 -9.73 28.49 5.35
CA GLN A 272 -8.98 28.49 6.62
C GLN A 272 -8.19 29.80 6.81
N ASP A 273 -7.50 30.28 5.78
CA ASP A 273 -6.73 31.52 5.83
C ASP A 273 -7.64 32.74 6.01
N ALA A 274 -8.88 32.70 5.53
CA ALA A 274 -9.91 33.71 5.74
C ALA A 274 -10.59 33.62 7.13
N GLY A 275 -10.28 32.62 7.93
CA GLY A 275 -10.91 32.35 9.23
C GLY A 275 -12.28 31.66 9.14
N GLU A 276 -12.66 31.17 7.96
CA GLU A 276 -13.91 30.47 7.68
C GLU A 276 -13.75 28.95 8.02
N THR A 277 -13.53 28.65 9.30
CA THR A 277 -13.11 27.31 9.74
C THR A 277 -14.16 26.21 9.42
N ASP A 278 -15.45 26.52 9.58
CA ASP A 278 -16.53 25.55 9.31
C ASP A 278 -16.63 25.24 7.81
N ARG A 279 -16.50 26.26 6.96
CA ARG A 279 -16.41 26.08 5.51
C ARG A 279 -15.19 25.28 5.10
N ALA A 280 -14.03 25.57 5.69
CA ALA A 280 -12.82 24.78 5.45
C ALA A 280 -13.01 23.30 5.82
N ALA A 281 -13.70 23.01 6.95
CA ALA A 281 -14.01 21.65 7.36
C ALA A 281 -14.93 20.94 6.37
N CYS A 282 -15.96 21.61 5.87
CA CYS A 282 -16.85 21.03 4.84
C CYS A 282 -16.12 20.73 3.53
N LEU A 283 -15.20 21.60 3.11
CA LEU A 283 -14.39 21.36 1.91
C LEU A 283 -13.42 20.18 2.09
N TRP A 284 -12.77 20.06 3.24
CA TRP A 284 -11.96 18.88 3.56
C TRP A 284 -12.80 17.60 3.64
N ARG A 285 -14.04 17.68 4.13
CA ARG A 285 -14.97 16.56 4.11
C ARG A 285 -15.34 16.13 2.69
N ARG A 286 -15.39 17.04 1.71
CA ARG A 286 -15.53 16.66 0.28
C ARG A 286 -14.32 15.84 -0.20
N VAL A 287 -13.09 16.22 0.21
CA VAL A 287 -11.87 15.48 -0.12
C VAL A 287 -11.86 14.09 0.51
N PHE A 288 -12.07 13.98 1.82
CA PHE A 288 -11.87 12.71 2.56
C PHE A 288 -13.14 11.90 2.83
N GLY A 289 -14.32 12.47 2.56
CA GLY A 289 -15.60 11.82 2.84
C GLY A 289 -16.06 11.97 4.28
N GLU A 290 -16.94 11.08 4.69
CA GLU A 290 -17.60 11.15 6.00
C GLU A 290 -16.67 10.97 7.19
N ASP A 291 -15.51 10.36 6.98
CA ASP A 291 -14.48 10.19 8.00
C ASP A 291 -13.78 11.49 8.41
N PHE A 292 -13.91 12.56 7.60
CA PHE A 292 -13.52 13.90 8.04
C PHE A 292 -14.70 14.54 8.79
N PRO A 293 -14.50 15.00 10.05
CA PRO A 293 -15.60 15.52 10.88
C PRO A 293 -16.31 16.71 10.25
N ALA A 294 -17.64 16.71 10.31
CA ALA A 294 -18.44 17.90 9.96
C ALA A 294 -18.45 18.91 11.11
N PRO A 295 -18.59 20.23 10.83
CA PRO A 295 -18.84 21.21 11.85
C PRO A 295 -20.23 21.01 12.51
N GLU A 296 -20.46 21.58 13.71
CA GLU A 296 -21.71 21.43 14.48
C GLU A 296 -22.95 21.84 13.68
N GLY A 297 -22.83 22.85 12.80
CA GLY A 297 -23.91 23.30 11.92
C GLY A 297 -24.15 22.45 10.68
N GLY A 298 -23.37 21.37 10.48
CA GLY A 298 -23.39 20.58 9.24
C GLY A 298 -22.71 21.30 8.08
N CYS A 299 -22.83 20.74 6.88
CA CYS A 299 -22.27 21.28 5.63
C CYS A 299 -23.38 21.67 4.64
N GLU A 300 -24.58 21.95 5.12
CA GLU A 300 -25.69 22.39 4.28
C GLU A 300 -25.50 23.86 3.88
N GLY A 301 -25.53 24.16 2.58
CA GLY A 301 -25.52 25.53 2.03
C GLY A 301 -24.22 25.99 1.37
N ASP A 302 -23.20 25.18 1.27
CA ASP A 302 -21.95 25.49 0.53
C ASP A 302 -22.01 25.02 -0.95
N ASP A 303 -23.21 25.06 -1.56
CA ASP A 303 -23.35 24.94 -3.00
C ASP A 303 -22.84 26.24 -3.63
N ASP A 304 -21.54 26.27 -3.88
CA ASP A 304 -20.90 27.28 -4.70
C ASP A 304 -21.50 27.16 -6.11
N GLU A 305 -22.41 28.07 -6.48
CA GLU A 305 -22.89 28.24 -7.83
C GLU A 305 -21.73 28.62 -8.75
N GLY A 306 -21.07 27.63 -9.33
CA GLY A 306 -19.93 27.88 -10.20
C GLY A 306 -19.44 26.64 -10.92
N GLU A 307 -20.05 26.36 -12.07
CA GLU A 307 -19.57 25.58 -13.21
C GLU A 307 -19.27 24.08 -13.05
N GLY A 308 -20.23 23.27 -13.50
CA GLY A 308 -20.02 22.14 -14.38
C GLY A 308 -19.08 21.01 -13.98
N GLY A 309 -19.29 20.37 -12.85
CA GLY A 309 -18.81 19.01 -12.61
C GLY A 309 -19.97 18.04 -12.78
N LEU A 310 -19.97 17.28 -13.86
CA LEU A 310 -20.93 16.23 -14.18
C LEU A 310 -20.82 15.07 -13.19
N PHE A 311 -21.55 15.11 -12.06
CA PHE A 311 -21.98 13.87 -11.38
C PHE A 311 -22.93 14.20 -10.24
N ASN A 312 -24.19 14.42 -10.63
CA ASN A 312 -25.32 14.37 -9.70
C ASN A 312 -25.72 12.90 -9.54
N ILE A 313 -25.27 12.23 -8.49
CA ILE A 313 -25.85 10.94 -8.09
C ILE A 313 -27.03 11.25 -7.18
N THR A 314 -28.19 11.49 -7.79
CA THR A 314 -29.49 11.44 -7.12
C THR A 314 -29.72 10.03 -6.55
N THR A 315 -29.84 9.93 -5.23
CA THR A 315 -30.43 8.77 -4.57
C THR A 315 -31.91 8.65 -4.94
N GLY A 316 -32.17 7.98 -6.06
CA GLY A 316 -33.50 7.56 -6.46
C GLY A 316 -33.79 6.16 -5.94
N VAL A 317 -34.69 6.08 -4.97
CA VAL A 317 -35.32 4.81 -4.55
C VAL A 317 -36.19 4.29 -5.71
N GLY A 318 -35.93 3.09 -6.17
CA GLY A 318 -36.89 2.34 -6.97
C GLY A 318 -36.31 1.47 -8.07
N GLY A 319 -36.39 0.16 -7.92
CA GLY A 319 -36.50 -0.80 -9.01
C GLY A 319 -35.30 -1.67 -9.34
N ALA A 320 -35.32 -2.84 -8.78
CA ALA A 320 -34.92 -4.18 -9.26
C ALA A 320 -33.85 -4.36 -10.36
N ALA A 321 -32.92 -5.25 -10.06
CA ALA A 321 -32.19 -6.19 -10.91
C ALA A 321 -30.96 -5.65 -11.68
N GLY A 322 -29.83 -5.91 -11.09
CA GLY A 322 -28.52 -5.94 -11.74
C GLY A 322 -27.49 -6.35 -10.71
N ILE A 323 -27.32 -7.66 -10.47
CA ILE A 323 -26.26 -8.20 -9.62
C ILE A 323 -24.95 -7.99 -10.37
N GLY A 324 -24.33 -6.83 -10.16
CA GLY A 324 -22.94 -6.62 -10.43
C GLY A 324 -22.13 -7.37 -9.36
N ILE A 325 -21.64 -8.55 -9.69
CA ILE A 325 -20.68 -9.26 -8.86
C ILE A 325 -19.43 -8.38 -8.86
N ASP A 326 -19.21 -7.72 -7.72
CA ASP A 326 -17.95 -7.04 -7.41
C ASP A 326 -16.88 -8.15 -7.31
N ARG A 327 -16.24 -8.45 -8.46
CA ARG A 327 -15.11 -9.37 -8.48
C ARG A 327 -13.94 -8.61 -7.85
N PRO A 328 -13.38 -9.09 -6.73
CA PRO A 328 -12.12 -8.55 -6.25
C PRO A 328 -11.13 -8.62 -7.42
N ARG A 329 -10.54 -7.47 -7.78
CA ARG A 329 -9.46 -7.45 -8.78
C ARG A 329 -8.37 -8.42 -8.29
N PRO A 330 -7.85 -9.31 -9.14
CA PRO A 330 -6.69 -10.10 -8.75
C PRO A 330 -5.57 -9.14 -8.38
N VAL A 331 -5.13 -9.21 -7.13
CA VAL A 331 -3.93 -8.52 -6.68
C VAL A 331 -2.78 -9.16 -7.43
N THR A 332 -2.27 -8.49 -8.45
CA THR A 332 -1.02 -8.88 -9.08
C THR A 332 0.09 -8.55 -8.07
N ASP A 333 0.81 -9.57 -7.63
CA ASP A 333 1.94 -9.43 -6.73
C ASP A 333 2.92 -8.41 -7.33
N ALA A 334 3.21 -7.35 -6.61
CA ALA A 334 4.23 -6.39 -7.01
C ALA A 334 5.57 -6.80 -6.36
N PRO A 335 6.70 -6.73 -7.09
CA PRO A 335 7.99 -7.16 -6.55
C PRO A 335 8.49 -6.39 -5.33
N GLN A 336 7.88 -5.25 -5.04
CA GLN A 336 8.21 -4.42 -3.88
C GLN A 336 7.22 -4.53 -2.72
N GLY A 337 6.20 -5.39 -2.79
CA GLY A 337 5.17 -5.61 -1.75
C GLY A 337 3.92 -4.77 -1.90
#